data_d250db494e478e0f5476948eb3385c70
#
_entry.id   d250db494e478e0f5476948eb3385c70
#
_cell.length_a   1.000
_cell.length_b   1.000
_cell.length_c   1.000
_cell.angle_alpha   90.00
_cell.angle_beta   90.00
_cell.angle_gamma   90.00
#
_symmetry.space_group_name_H-M   'P 1'
#
loop_
_entity.id
_entity.type
_entity.pdbx_description
1 polymer ?
#
loop_
_entity_poly.entity_id
_entity_poly.type
_entity_poly.pdbx_seq_one_letter_code
_entity_poly.pdbx_strand_id
1 'polypeptide(L)'
;MLDVCLLGTGGMMPLPRRKLTALMTRYNGSNLMIDCGEGTQVAVKEKGWSFKPIDVICFTHYHADHISGLPGLLLTMGNAERTEPLTLIGPKGLVRVVSALRVIAPELPFEIQCIELTQPE
;
A
#
# COMPACT_ATOMS: atom_id res chain seq x y z
N MET A 1 -3.48 -2.42 21.53
CA MET A 1 -2.83 -1.10 21.46
C MET A 1 -2.65 -0.71 19.98
N LEU A 2 -2.91 0.53 19.67
CA LEU A 2 -2.74 1.05 18.31
C LEU A 2 -1.32 1.61 18.15
N ASP A 3 -0.61 1.11 17.14
CA ASP A 3 0.70 1.63 16.77
C ASP A 3 0.60 2.35 15.42
N VAL A 4 1.30 3.47 15.28
CA VAL A 4 1.33 4.26 14.05
C VAL A 4 2.77 4.43 13.60
N CYS A 5 3.03 4.24 12.32
CA CYS A 5 4.35 4.38 11.74
C CYS A 5 4.30 5.22 10.47
N LEU A 6 5.04 6.33 10.46
CA LEU A 6 5.22 7.13 9.24
C LEU A 6 6.33 6.49 8.42
N LEU A 7 5.96 5.89 7.30
CA LEU A 7 6.90 5.24 6.40
C LEU A 7 7.57 6.23 5.46
N GLY A 8 6.81 7.23 5.02
CA GLY A 8 7.33 8.25 4.14
C GLY A 8 6.49 9.51 4.18
N THR A 9 7.16 10.65 4.05
CA THR A 9 6.51 11.97 4.08
C THR A 9 6.91 12.85 2.90
N GLY A 10 7.71 12.32 1.95
CA GLY A 10 8.15 13.07 0.78
C GLY A 10 7.06 13.21 -0.25
N GLY A 11 7.11 14.30 -1.00
CA GLY A 11 6.23 14.51 -2.14
C GLY A 11 7.00 14.36 -3.45
N MET A 12 6.31 13.94 -4.51
CA MET A 12 6.78 13.84 -5.89
C MET A 12 7.97 12.91 -6.12
N MET A 13 9.12 13.13 -5.50
CA MET A 13 10.33 12.35 -5.75
C MET A 13 10.91 11.80 -4.45
N PRO A 14 11.33 10.52 -4.43
CA PRO A 14 11.96 9.96 -3.24
C PRO A 14 13.36 10.52 -3.04
N LEU A 15 13.71 10.75 -1.78
CA LEU A 15 15.04 11.17 -1.37
C LEU A 15 15.69 10.04 -0.57
N PRO A 16 17.04 9.98 -0.48
CA PRO A 16 17.73 8.86 0.20
C PRO A 16 17.23 8.55 1.60
N ARG A 17 16.79 9.57 2.35
CA ARG A 17 16.32 9.40 3.73
C ARG A 17 14.86 9.78 3.90
N ARG A 18 14.15 9.98 2.81
CA ARG A 18 12.75 10.44 2.85
C ARG A 18 11.98 9.79 1.73
N LYS A 19 11.25 8.72 2.05
CA LYS A 19 10.42 8.00 1.09
C LYS A 19 9.16 8.80 0.78
N LEU A 20 8.48 8.43 -0.30
CA LEU A 20 7.23 9.05 -0.67
C LEU A 20 6.11 8.64 0.28
N THR A 21 4.98 9.33 0.19
CA THR A 21 3.91 9.28 1.19
C THR A 21 3.41 7.86 1.48
N ALA A 22 3.48 7.45 2.72
CA ALA A 22 2.89 6.22 3.23
C ALA A 22 2.83 6.27 4.76
N LEU A 23 1.72 5.76 5.29
CA LEU A 23 1.49 5.66 6.73
C LEU A 23 1.01 4.24 7.03
N MET A 24 1.49 3.64 8.09
CA MET A 24 1.01 2.33 8.50
C MET A 24 0.56 2.34 9.93
N THR A 25 -0.59 1.71 10.20
CA THR A 25 -1.11 1.52 11.54
C THR A 25 -1.22 0.03 11.83
N ARG A 26 -1.06 -0.33 13.10
CA ARG A 26 -1.16 -1.72 13.54
C ARG A 26 -2.06 -1.80 14.76
N TYR A 27 -3.03 -2.71 14.70
CA TYR A 27 -3.95 -2.93 15.80
C TYR A 27 -4.33 -4.41 15.87
N ASN A 28 -4.10 -5.05 17.01
CA ASN A 28 -4.44 -6.45 17.23
C ASN A 28 -3.89 -7.40 16.16
N GLY A 29 -2.65 -7.16 15.72
CA GLY A 29 -2.00 -8.02 14.75
C GLY A 29 -2.37 -7.77 13.29
N SER A 30 -3.26 -6.81 13.04
CA SER A 30 -3.65 -6.43 11.68
C SER A 30 -3.10 -5.05 11.35
N ASN A 31 -2.58 -4.88 10.14
CA ASN A 31 -2.02 -3.62 9.69
C ASN A 31 -2.89 -2.99 8.62
N LEU A 32 -3.07 -1.68 8.73
CA LEU A 32 -3.72 -0.85 7.73
C LEU A 32 -2.69 0.16 7.23
N MET A 33 -2.57 0.28 5.91
CA MET A 33 -1.68 1.25 5.28
C MET A 33 -2.50 2.34 4.61
N ILE A 34 -2.05 3.58 4.72
CA ILE A 34 -2.65 4.72 4.02
C ILE A 34 -1.62 5.24 3.03
N ASP A 35 -1.98 5.20 1.75
CA ASP A 35 -1.13 5.52 0.61
C ASP A 35 0.10 4.61 0.50
N CYS A 36 0.69 4.55 -0.67
CA CYS A 36 1.81 3.67 -0.96
C CYS A 36 2.69 4.32 -2.03
N GLY A 37 3.47 5.28 -1.62
CA GLY A 37 4.42 5.95 -2.51
C GLY A 37 5.58 5.04 -2.88
N GLU A 38 6.37 5.46 -3.86
CA GLU A 38 7.53 4.71 -4.30
C GLU A 38 8.51 4.49 -3.14
N GLY A 39 8.97 3.24 -3.01
CA GLY A 39 9.91 2.89 -1.95
C GLY A 39 9.25 2.45 -0.65
N THR A 40 7.94 2.39 -0.59
CA THR A 40 7.21 2.02 0.63
C THR A 40 7.64 0.66 1.17
N GLN A 41 7.85 -0.35 0.31
CA GLN A 41 8.27 -1.68 0.77
C GLN A 41 9.64 -1.63 1.45
N VAL A 42 10.53 -0.77 1.01
CA VAL A 42 11.84 -0.60 1.65
C VAL A 42 11.66 0.06 3.02
N ALA A 43 10.79 1.07 3.10
CA ALA A 43 10.52 1.77 4.36
C ALA A 43 9.91 0.83 5.42
N VAL A 44 8.98 -0.03 5.02
CA VAL A 44 8.40 -1.05 5.93
C VAL A 44 9.50 -1.92 6.51
N LYS A 45 10.40 -2.39 5.64
CA LYS A 45 11.51 -3.26 6.05
C LYS A 45 12.48 -2.53 6.97
N GLU A 46 12.82 -1.29 6.67
CA GLU A 46 13.71 -0.47 7.50
C GLU A 46 13.14 -0.22 8.90
N LYS A 47 11.83 -0.11 9.02
CA LYS A 47 11.16 0.07 10.31
C LYS A 47 10.93 -1.24 11.05
N GLY A 48 11.30 -2.38 10.46
CA GLY A 48 11.13 -3.68 11.08
C GLY A 48 9.69 -4.17 11.14
N TRP A 49 8.79 -3.60 10.35
CA TRP A 49 7.41 -4.05 10.29
C TRP A 49 7.28 -5.15 9.24
N SER A 50 6.26 -5.99 9.40
CA SER A 50 6.03 -7.13 8.53
C SER A 50 5.03 -6.81 7.42
N PHE A 51 5.18 -7.49 6.29
CA PHE A 51 4.27 -7.33 5.14
C PHE A 51 3.04 -8.22 5.25
N LYS A 52 3.20 -9.41 5.80
CA LYS A 52 2.12 -10.42 5.82
C LYS A 52 0.84 -9.94 6.52
N PRO A 53 0.89 -9.21 7.64
CA PRO A 53 -0.33 -8.76 8.30
C PRO A 53 -0.98 -7.50 7.69
N ILE A 54 -0.47 -6.99 6.58
CA ILE A 54 -1.11 -5.85 5.90
C ILE A 54 -2.39 -6.35 5.23
N ASP A 55 -3.54 -6.00 5.78
CA ASP A 55 -4.83 -6.50 5.30
C ASP A 55 -5.58 -5.48 4.46
N VAL A 56 -5.35 -4.19 4.68
CA VAL A 56 -6.06 -3.11 4.02
C VAL A 56 -5.09 -2.00 3.64
N ILE A 57 -5.21 -1.50 2.43
CA ILE A 57 -4.50 -0.29 1.99
C ILE A 57 -5.54 0.71 1.50
N CYS A 58 -5.56 1.90 2.11
CA CYS A 58 -6.45 2.97 1.72
C CYS A 58 -5.67 4.03 0.94
N PHE A 59 -6.25 4.53 -0.14
CA PHE A 59 -5.64 5.58 -0.94
C PHE A 59 -6.43 6.88 -0.81
N THR A 60 -5.74 7.97 -0.59
CA THR A 60 -6.37 9.29 -0.51
C THR A 60 -6.65 9.83 -1.91
N HIS A 61 -5.77 9.57 -2.86
CA HIS A 61 -5.93 9.91 -4.27
C HIS A 61 -4.86 9.15 -5.08
N TYR A 62 -4.82 9.37 -6.40
CA TYR A 62 -4.01 8.53 -7.29
C TYR A 62 -2.84 9.26 -7.95
N HIS A 63 -2.33 10.32 -7.35
CA HIS A 63 -1.08 10.92 -7.81
C HIS A 63 0.06 9.93 -7.57
N ALA A 64 1.07 10.00 -8.42
CA ALA A 64 2.17 9.03 -8.41
C ALA A 64 2.83 8.92 -7.03
N ASP A 65 3.02 10.04 -6.33
CA ASP A 65 3.66 10.04 -5.02
C ASP A 65 2.85 9.31 -3.93
N HIS A 66 1.59 8.94 -4.22
CA HIS A 66 0.73 8.23 -3.29
C HIS A 66 0.45 6.78 -3.68
N ILE A 67 0.76 6.36 -4.91
CA ILE A 67 0.40 5.02 -5.37
C ILE A 67 1.48 4.32 -6.20
N SER A 68 2.53 5.02 -6.60
CA SER A 68 3.55 4.44 -7.48
C SER A 68 4.29 3.25 -6.86
N GLY A 69 4.27 3.11 -5.54
CA GLY A 69 4.91 1.98 -4.87
C GLY A 69 4.07 0.72 -4.81
N LEU A 70 2.81 0.77 -5.25
CA LEU A 70 1.90 -0.37 -5.09
C LEU A 70 2.38 -1.64 -5.80
N PRO A 71 2.78 -1.62 -7.09
CA PRO A 71 3.22 -2.86 -7.73
C PRO A 71 4.39 -3.52 -7.00
N GLY A 72 5.40 -2.74 -6.60
CA GLY A 72 6.54 -3.27 -5.86
C GLY A 72 6.16 -3.84 -4.50
N LEU A 73 5.24 -3.16 -3.80
CA LEU A 73 4.75 -3.65 -2.53
C LEU A 73 4.00 -4.98 -2.69
N LEU A 74 3.13 -5.07 -3.70
CA LEU A 74 2.36 -6.30 -3.95
C LEU A 74 3.28 -7.49 -4.24
N LEU A 75 4.30 -7.27 -5.06
CA LEU A 75 5.28 -8.32 -5.34
C LEU A 75 6.04 -8.74 -4.09
N THR A 76 6.41 -7.77 -3.26
CA THR A 76 7.11 -8.04 -2.00
C THR A 76 6.22 -8.83 -1.04
N MET A 77 4.93 -8.47 -0.96
CA MET A 77 3.96 -9.20 -0.12
C MET A 77 3.81 -10.65 -0.59
N GLY A 78 3.77 -10.87 -1.91
CA GLY A 78 3.72 -12.21 -2.47
C GLY A 78 4.95 -13.02 -2.13
N ASN A 79 6.12 -12.41 -2.18
CA ASN A 79 7.37 -13.07 -1.81
C ASN A 79 7.46 -13.34 -0.30
N ALA A 80 6.72 -12.59 0.51
CA ALA A 80 6.62 -12.81 1.95
C ALA A 80 5.53 -13.83 2.30
N GLU A 81 5.07 -14.59 1.31
CA GLU A 81 4.11 -15.70 1.46
C GLU A 81 2.70 -15.26 1.86
N ARG A 82 2.30 -14.06 1.48
CA ARG A 82 0.92 -13.66 1.68
C ARG A 82 0.00 -14.45 0.75
N THR A 83 -1.00 -15.09 1.31
CA THR A 83 -2.00 -15.85 0.53
C THR A 83 -3.43 -15.39 0.78
N GLU A 84 -3.66 -14.62 1.84
CA GLU A 84 -4.98 -14.09 2.17
C GLU A 84 -5.31 -12.88 1.30
N PRO A 85 -6.60 -12.65 1.00
CA PRO A 85 -6.99 -11.50 0.19
C PRO A 85 -6.54 -10.18 0.78
N LEU A 86 -6.19 -9.24 -0.09
CA LEU A 86 -5.83 -7.88 0.28
C LEU A 86 -6.94 -6.96 -0.17
N THR A 87 -7.40 -6.08 0.72
CA THR A 87 -8.44 -5.11 0.39
C THR A 87 -7.81 -3.74 0.11
N LEU A 88 -8.16 -3.16 -1.02
CA LEU A 88 -7.76 -1.81 -1.39
C LEU A 88 -9.01 -0.94 -1.38
N ILE A 89 -8.92 0.21 -0.71
CA ILE A 89 -10.02 1.16 -0.58
C ILE A 89 -9.57 2.52 -1.08
N GLY A 90 -10.39 3.16 -1.89
CA GLY A 90 -10.06 4.48 -2.39
C GLY A 90 -11.21 5.14 -3.10
N PRO A 91 -11.03 6.41 -3.51
CA PRO A 91 -12.07 7.13 -4.24
C PRO A 91 -12.29 6.54 -5.63
N LYS A 92 -13.27 7.08 -6.34
CA LYS A 92 -13.63 6.66 -7.69
C LYS A 92 -12.39 6.58 -8.59
N GLY A 93 -12.29 5.50 -9.36
CA GLY A 93 -11.15 5.26 -10.25
C GLY A 93 -10.16 4.23 -9.73
N LEU A 94 -10.35 3.73 -8.51
CA LEU A 94 -9.44 2.76 -7.90
C LEU A 94 -9.24 1.52 -8.77
N VAL A 95 -10.32 0.91 -9.22
CA VAL A 95 -10.24 -0.33 -10.02
C VAL A 95 -9.45 -0.08 -11.29
N ARG A 96 -9.70 1.04 -11.96
CA ARG A 96 -9.00 1.40 -13.19
C ARG A 96 -7.50 1.58 -12.95
N VAL A 97 -7.13 2.31 -11.92
CA VAL A 97 -5.71 2.57 -11.61
C VAL A 97 -4.99 1.29 -11.19
N VAL A 98 -5.61 0.52 -10.30
CA VAL A 98 -5.02 -0.75 -9.83
C VAL A 98 -4.87 -1.73 -10.99
N SER A 99 -5.86 -1.83 -11.86
CA SER A 99 -5.78 -2.70 -13.04
C SER A 99 -4.62 -2.30 -13.95
N ALA A 100 -4.41 -1.00 -14.15
CA ALA A 100 -3.30 -0.51 -14.96
C ALA A 100 -1.95 -0.84 -14.32
N LEU A 101 -1.82 -0.64 -13.02
CA LEU A 101 -0.57 -0.96 -12.30
C LEU A 101 -0.29 -2.46 -12.28
N ARG A 102 -1.32 -3.28 -12.25
CA ARG A 102 -1.17 -4.73 -12.22
C ARG A 102 -0.72 -5.34 -13.55
N VAL A 103 -0.68 -4.55 -14.61
CA VAL A 103 -0.09 -5.01 -15.87
C VAL A 103 1.36 -5.47 -15.66
N ILE A 104 2.09 -4.82 -14.75
CA ILE A 104 3.48 -5.19 -14.45
C ILE A 104 3.61 -6.13 -13.25
N ALA A 105 2.50 -6.50 -12.61
CA ALA A 105 2.48 -7.44 -11.49
C ALA A 105 1.20 -8.29 -11.58
N PRO A 106 1.04 -9.07 -12.66
CA PRO A 106 -0.24 -9.74 -12.91
C PRO A 106 -0.45 -11.00 -12.08
N GLU A 107 0.61 -11.66 -11.65
CA GLU A 107 0.51 -12.93 -10.94
C GLU A 107 0.89 -12.73 -9.47
N LEU A 108 -0.08 -12.91 -8.60
CA LEU A 108 0.10 -12.79 -7.16
C LEU A 108 -0.54 -14.00 -6.48
N PRO A 109 0.05 -14.51 -5.39
CA PRO A 109 -0.52 -15.65 -4.68
C PRO A 109 -1.72 -15.30 -3.81
N PHE A 110 -2.25 -14.10 -3.92
CA PHE A 110 -3.41 -13.64 -3.17
C PHE A 110 -4.33 -12.81 -4.07
N GLU A 111 -5.60 -12.76 -3.69
CA GLU A 111 -6.60 -11.96 -4.39
C GLU A 111 -6.56 -10.51 -3.92
N ILE A 112 -6.91 -9.61 -4.82
CA ILE A 112 -7.05 -8.20 -4.51
C ILE A 112 -8.51 -7.81 -4.65
N GLN A 113 -9.09 -7.28 -3.57
CA GLN A 113 -10.46 -6.79 -3.54
C GLN A 113 -10.42 -5.27 -3.50
N CYS A 114 -11.10 -4.62 -4.45
CA CYS A 114 -11.13 -3.16 -4.54
C CYS A 114 -12.50 -2.64 -4.11
N ILE A 115 -12.49 -1.66 -3.23
CA ILE A 115 -13.71 -0.98 -2.78
C ILE A 115 -13.56 0.49 -3.15
N GLU A 116 -14.40 0.97 -4.09
CA GLU A 116 -14.42 2.38 -4.46
C GLU A 116 -15.45 3.13 -3.61
N LEU A 117 -14.98 4.21 -2.98
CA LEU A 117 -15.85 5.09 -2.22
C LEU A 117 -16.44 6.12 -3.20
N THR A 118 -17.74 6.07 -3.39
CA THR A 118 -18.42 6.93 -4.37
C THR A 118 -19.15 8.09 -3.74
N GLN A 119 -19.26 8.12 -2.42
CA GLN A 119 -19.92 9.21 -1.70
C GLN A 119 -19.07 9.61 -0.50
N PRO A 120 -19.00 10.92 -0.21
CA PRO A 120 -18.29 11.37 0.99
C PRO A 120 -19.11 10.99 2.23
N GLU A 121 -18.45 10.37 3.17
CA GLU A 121 -19.05 10.00 4.45
C GLU A 121 -18.17 10.35 5.61
#